data_d86ed4f0407095022976fe1f15cb381d
#
_entry.id   d86ed4f0407095022976fe1f15cb381d
#
_cell.length_a   1.000
_cell.length_b   1.000
_cell.length_c   1.000
_cell.angle_alpha   90.00
_cell.angle_beta   90.00
_cell.angle_gamma   90.00
#
_symmetry.space_group_name_H-M   'P 1'
#
loop_
_entity.id
_entity.type
_entity.pdbx_description
1 polymer ?
#
loop_
_entity_poly.entity_id
_entity_poly.type
_entity_poly.pdbx_seq_one_letter_code
_entity_poly.pdbx_strand_id
1 'polypeptide(L)'
;MSTITSHSNPKVKQARALRQRKQRAASGLFLVEGLFHIGEALAAHAAIDSIFYAPDLIDSDFARQLIGRAQAEGITCYETTAEVFESLAEKDNPQGVIAVVRQRRVTLADLTSQYFPWGVALVAPQDPGNVGAILRTIDAVGASGLILLDSSVDPYHPTAVRASLGSIFWYPIVSASFSEWAQWAKPQGYYIYGTSSKGSVDYKEISAYEQPLFVLLGSEREGLSPEQAAVCDQLIRLPMRGHASSLNLAVAAGVVLYAVLERLE
;
A
#
# COMPACT_ATOMS: atom_id res chain seq x y z
N MET A 1 20.46 21.42 16.48
CA MET A 1 19.25 22.17 16.06
C MET A 1 18.49 22.53 17.34
N SER A 2 17.76 23.66 17.38
CA SER A 2 16.93 24.00 18.53
C SER A 2 15.64 23.17 18.55
N THR A 3 15.20 22.72 19.72
CA THR A 3 13.95 22.00 19.93
C THR A 3 12.74 22.83 19.48
N ILE A 4 11.84 22.24 18.71
CA ILE A 4 10.59 22.89 18.26
C ILE A 4 9.57 22.84 19.40
N THR A 5 9.21 24.01 19.92
CA THR A 5 8.27 24.18 21.05
C THR A 5 6.90 24.74 20.64
N SER A 6 6.71 25.05 19.35
CA SER A 6 5.49 25.72 18.88
C SER A 6 4.74 24.91 17.82
N HIS A 7 3.44 24.71 18.06
CA HIS A 7 2.51 24.15 17.07
C HIS A 7 2.38 25.01 15.80
N SER A 8 2.76 26.29 15.85
CA SER A 8 2.73 27.20 14.71
C SER A 8 3.97 27.12 13.83
N ASN A 9 4.98 26.33 14.22
CA ASN A 9 6.18 26.12 13.42
C ASN A 9 5.80 25.65 12.00
N PRO A 10 6.33 26.26 10.92
CA PRO A 10 5.98 25.91 9.54
C PRO A 10 6.17 24.44 9.21
N LYS A 11 7.22 23.80 9.72
CA LYS A 11 7.50 22.37 9.49
C LYS A 11 6.45 21.47 10.15
N VAL A 12 6.04 21.80 11.37
CA VAL A 12 4.96 21.10 12.09
C VAL A 12 3.63 21.27 11.38
N LYS A 13 3.29 22.48 10.92
CA LYS A 13 2.07 22.73 10.14
C LYS A 13 2.06 21.95 8.83
N GLN A 14 3.19 21.91 8.12
CA GLN A 14 3.34 21.16 6.88
C GLN A 14 3.15 19.66 7.13
N ALA A 15 3.82 19.08 8.11
CA ALA A 15 3.68 17.66 8.45
C ALA A 15 2.22 17.33 8.85
N ARG A 16 1.59 18.14 9.72
CA ARG A 16 0.19 17.95 10.14
C ARG A 16 -0.78 18.00 8.96
N ALA A 17 -0.54 18.87 7.98
CA ALA A 17 -1.38 19.00 6.80
C ALA A 17 -1.42 17.71 5.96
N LEU A 18 -0.39 16.84 6.04
CA LEU A 18 -0.33 15.57 5.32
C LEU A 18 -1.38 14.54 5.78
N ARG A 19 -2.09 14.79 6.88
CA ARG A 19 -3.30 14.02 7.24
C ARG A 19 -4.40 14.14 6.18
N GLN A 20 -4.42 15.26 5.43
CA GLN A 20 -5.40 15.51 4.37
C GLN A 20 -4.93 14.93 3.02
N ARG A 21 -5.79 14.17 2.34
CA ARG A 21 -5.50 13.60 1.00
C ARG A 21 -5.03 14.67 0.01
N LYS A 22 -5.70 15.83 -0.01
CA LYS A 22 -5.35 16.95 -0.91
C LYS A 22 -3.89 17.40 -0.74
N GLN A 23 -3.42 17.45 0.50
CA GLN A 23 -2.05 17.89 0.80
C GLN A 23 -1.03 16.82 0.42
N ARG A 24 -1.33 15.53 0.65
CA ARG A 24 -0.49 14.42 0.19
C ARG A 24 -0.35 14.41 -1.33
N ALA A 25 -1.48 14.56 -2.04
CA ALA A 25 -1.50 14.61 -3.51
C ALA A 25 -0.70 15.80 -4.07
N ALA A 26 -0.84 17.00 -3.45
CA ALA A 26 -0.16 18.21 -3.89
C ALA A 26 1.35 18.17 -3.63
N SER A 27 1.78 17.64 -2.47
CA SER A 27 3.20 17.64 -2.07
C SER A 27 3.95 16.39 -2.51
N GLY A 28 3.26 15.27 -2.76
CA GLY A 28 3.86 13.96 -2.96
C GLY A 28 4.51 13.41 -1.69
N LEU A 29 4.10 13.89 -0.51
CA LEU A 29 4.61 13.47 0.79
C LEU A 29 3.50 12.80 1.59
N PHE A 30 3.87 11.94 2.55
CA PHE A 30 2.95 11.31 3.51
C PHE A 30 3.62 11.08 4.85
N LEU A 31 2.81 10.83 5.89
CA LEU A 31 3.28 10.54 7.23
C LEU A 31 3.44 9.04 7.45
N VAL A 32 4.51 8.70 8.17
CA VAL A 32 4.78 7.34 8.64
C VAL A 32 4.99 7.41 10.15
N GLU A 33 4.09 6.78 10.90
CA GLU A 33 4.11 6.76 12.36
C GLU A 33 4.45 5.36 12.87
N GLY A 34 5.37 5.29 13.82
CA GLY A 34 5.76 4.07 14.52
C GLY A 34 7.12 3.55 14.11
N LEU A 35 7.85 3.07 15.10
CA LEU A 35 9.26 2.66 14.98
C LEU A 35 9.49 1.57 13.93
N PHE A 36 8.60 0.57 13.90
CA PHE A 36 8.69 -0.51 12.93
C PHE A 36 8.59 0.00 11.49
N HIS A 37 7.58 0.82 11.18
CA HIS A 37 7.35 1.34 9.85
C HIS A 37 8.47 2.27 9.37
N ILE A 38 9.03 3.09 10.28
CA ILE A 38 10.16 3.96 9.96
C ILE A 38 11.43 3.12 9.76
N GLY A 39 11.60 2.05 10.53
CA GLY A 39 12.67 1.07 10.32
C GLY A 39 12.60 0.42 8.92
N GLU A 40 11.42 0.00 8.50
CA GLU A 40 11.16 -0.53 7.14
C GLU A 40 11.43 0.51 6.05
N ALA A 41 11.01 1.77 6.26
CA ALA A 41 11.30 2.86 5.31
C ALA A 41 12.81 3.09 5.13
N LEU A 42 13.59 3.07 6.22
CA LEU A 42 15.05 3.15 6.17
C LEU A 42 15.68 1.93 5.49
N ALA A 43 15.19 0.73 5.81
CA ALA A 43 15.69 -0.51 5.21
C ALA A 43 15.44 -0.58 3.70
N ALA A 44 14.29 -0.10 3.26
CA ALA A 44 13.90 0.01 1.84
C ALA A 44 14.55 1.21 1.11
N HIS A 45 15.40 1.99 1.77
CA HIS A 45 15.97 3.24 1.24
C HIS A 45 14.90 4.20 0.70
N ALA A 46 13.74 4.26 1.36
CA ALA A 46 12.68 5.18 0.99
C ALA A 46 13.18 6.63 1.12
N ALA A 47 12.69 7.51 0.25
CA ALA A 47 13.08 8.92 0.25
C ALA A 47 12.45 9.65 1.45
N ILE A 48 13.04 9.52 2.63
CA ILE A 48 12.62 10.20 3.85
C ILE A 48 13.03 11.66 3.75
N ASP A 49 12.04 12.57 3.77
CA ASP A 49 12.27 14.03 3.73
C ASP A 49 12.73 14.55 5.09
N SER A 50 12.08 14.11 6.16
CA SER A 50 12.43 14.51 7.52
C SER A 50 11.84 13.56 8.55
N ILE A 51 12.40 13.59 9.76
CA ILE A 51 11.90 12.88 10.93
C ILE A 51 11.62 13.90 12.04
N PHE A 52 10.46 13.77 12.70
CA PHE A 52 10.14 14.48 13.94
C PHE A 52 10.23 13.48 15.08
N TYR A 53 10.88 13.89 16.18
CA TYR A 53 10.98 13.05 17.36
C TYR A 53 10.85 13.86 18.65
N ALA A 54 10.30 13.25 19.69
CA ALA A 54 10.18 13.83 21.02
C ALA A 54 10.96 12.95 22.02
N PRO A 55 12.11 13.40 22.55
CA PRO A 55 12.93 12.63 23.47
C PRO A 55 12.15 12.13 24.69
N ASP A 56 11.23 12.94 25.22
CA ASP A 56 10.41 12.63 26.39
C ASP A 56 9.42 11.47 26.17
N LEU A 57 9.12 11.11 24.92
CA LEU A 57 8.23 10.01 24.54
C LEU A 57 9.00 8.76 24.07
N ILE A 58 10.34 8.83 24.03
CA ILE A 58 11.18 7.73 23.58
C ILE A 58 11.66 6.93 24.78
N ASP A 59 11.16 5.72 24.93
CA ASP A 59 11.48 4.79 26.00
C ASP A 59 12.43 3.64 25.58
N SER A 60 12.69 3.47 24.27
CA SER A 60 13.49 2.35 23.75
C SER A 60 14.82 2.76 23.13
N ASP A 61 15.83 1.91 23.30
CA ASP A 61 17.13 2.06 22.65
C ASP A 61 17.03 1.92 21.14
N PHE A 62 16.09 1.11 20.68
CA PHE A 62 15.82 0.95 19.25
C PHE A 62 15.41 2.28 18.59
N ALA A 63 14.55 3.07 19.24
CA ALA A 63 14.16 4.39 18.73
C ALA A 63 15.36 5.34 18.65
N ARG A 64 16.24 5.35 19.68
CA ARG A 64 17.46 6.17 19.68
C ARG A 64 18.42 5.76 18.56
N GLN A 65 18.63 4.45 18.35
CA GLN A 65 19.46 3.92 17.28
C GLN A 65 18.89 4.28 15.90
N LEU A 66 17.57 4.20 15.71
CA LEU A 66 16.88 4.54 14.46
C LEU A 66 17.08 6.03 14.11
N ILE A 67 16.94 6.93 15.07
CA ILE A 67 17.19 8.37 14.88
C ILE A 67 18.67 8.61 14.56
N GLY A 68 19.59 7.97 15.29
CA GLY A 68 21.03 8.07 15.04
C GLY A 68 21.41 7.58 13.65
N ARG A 69 20.83 6.48 13.19
CA ARG A 69 21.00 5.96 11.82
C ARG A 69 20.49 6.97 10.79
N ALA A 70 19.29 7.50 10.96
CA ALA A 70 18.72 8.49 10.06
C ALA A 70 19.61 9.75 9.94
N GLN A 71 20.13 10.23 11.07
CA GLN A 71 21.05 11.37 11.11
C GLN A 71 22.38 11.07 10.39
N ALA A 72 22.92 9.87 10.56
CA ALA A 72 24.14 9.43 9.89
C ALA A 72 23.93 9.30 8.36
N GLU A 73 22.75 8.96 7.90
CA GLU A 73 22.33 8.94 6.49
C GLU A 73 22.00 10.36 5.95
N GLY A 74 22.15 11.41 6.76
CA GLY A 74 21.94 12.80 6.35
C GLY A 74 20.47 13.25 6.36
N ILE A 75 19.56 12.44 6.93
CA ILE A 75 18.14 12.78 7.03
C ILE A 75 17.95 13.86 8.10
N THR A 76 17.20 14.92 7.75
CA THR A 76 16.90 15.99 8.70
C THR A 76 16.00 15.50 9.83
N CYS A 77 16.48 15.56 11.08
CA CYS A 77 15.72 15.16 12.27
C CYS A 77 15.39 16.40 13.10
N TYR A 78 14.10 16.66 13.30
CA TYR A 78 13.57 17.75 14.11
C TYR A 78 13.20 17.25 15.50
N GLU A 79 13.89 17.75 16.52
CA GLU A 79 13.51 17.55 17.91
C GLU A 79 12.31 18.42 18.25
N THR A 80 11.31 17.85 18.95
CA THR A 80 10.09 18.54 19.38
C THR A 80 9.83 18.30 20.87
N THR A 81 9.05 19.17 21.51
CA THR A 81 8.43 18.82 22.79
C THR A 81 7.37 17.73 22.62
N ALA A 82 7.05 17.00 23.70
CA ALA A 82 6.00 15.99 23.69
C ALA A 82 4.66 16.55 23.20
N GLU A 83 4.25 17.72 23.68
CA GLU A 83 3.01 18.41 23.29
C GLU A 83 2.94 18.71 21.78
N VAL A 84 4.02 19.20 21.18
CA VAL A 84 4.10 19.46 19.74
C VAL A 84 4.03 18.15 18.96
N PHE A 85 4.75 17.12 19.43
CA PHE A 85 4.75 15.79 18.79
C PHE A 85 3.37 15.15 18.80
N GLU A 86 2.66 15.14 19.92
CA GLU A 86 1.30 14.61 20.04
C GLU A 86 0.34 15.26 19.06
N SER A 87 0.55 16.54 18.72
CA SER A 87 -0.24 17.20 17.67
C SER A 87 0.01 16.64 16.26
N LEU A 88 1.09 15.92 16.03
CA LEU A 88 1.43 15.22 14.78
C LEU A 88 0.99 13.77 14.80
N ALA A 89 0.95 13.12 15.95
CA ALA A 89 0.59 11.73 16.11
C ALA A 89 -0.91 11.48 15.90
N GLU A 90 -1.26 10.32 15.37
CA GLU A 90 -2.64 9.85 15.28
C GLU A 90 -3.01 8.90 16.42
N LYS A 91 -2.01 8.29 17.08
CA LYS A 91 -2.20 7.37 18.19
C LYS A 91 -2.29 8.13 19.52
N ASP A 92 -3.11 7.64 20.42
CA ASP A 92 -3.24 8.17 21.78
C ASP A 92 -1.96 7.99 22.60
N ASN A 93 -1.17 6.95 22.31
CA ASN A 93 0.15 6.69 22.95
C ASN A 93 1.22 6.58 21.85
N PRO A 94 1.75 7.72 21.37
CA PRO A 94 2.74 7.74 20.32
C PRO A 94 4.13 7.27 20.81
N GLN A 95 4.86 6.60 19.91
CA GLN A 95 6.20 6.08 20.20
C GLN A 95 7.32 7.13 20.06
N GLY A 96 6.97 8.40 19.99
CA GLY A 96 7.91 9.52 19.96
C GLY A 96 8.67 9.73 18.64
N VAL A 97 8.32 9.04 17.55
CA VAL A 97 8.97 9.21 16.23
C VAL A 97 7.93 9.16 15.10
N ILE A 98 7.98 10.16 14.21
CA ILE A 98 7.18 10.25 12.96
C ILE A 98 8.11 10.67 11.82
N ALA A 99 8.03 10.00 10.67
CA ALA A 99 8.72 10.38 9.45
C ALA A 99 7.78 11.03 8.43
N VAL A 100 8.29 11.99 7.69
CA VAL A 100 7.71 12.50 6.45
C VAL A 100 8.45 11.81 5.30
N VAL A 101 7.72 11.08 4.47
CA VAL A 101 8.31 10.27 3.41
C VAL A 101 7.74 10.69 2.06
N ARG A 102 8.56 10.66 1.01
CA ARG A 102 8.15 10.95 -0.36
C ARG A 102 7.48 9.73 -0.98
N GLN A 103 6.34 9.95 -1.63
CA GLN A 103 5.64 8.93 -2.40
C GLN A 103 6.51 8.47 -3.57
N ARG A 104 6.66 7.16 -3.75
CA ARG A 104 7.28 6.60 -4.94
C ARG A 104 6.33 6.76 -6.13
N ARG A 105 6.77 7.48 -7.15
CA ARG A 105 5.99 7.65 -8.39
C ARG A 105 6.38 6.56 -9.37
N VAL A 106 5.43 5.70 -9.69
CA VAL A 106 5.55 4.65 -10.71
C VAL A 106 4.33 4.72 -11.60
N THR A 107 4.51 4.59 -12.89
CA THR A 107 3.45 4.58 -13.91
C THR A 107 3.41 3.22 -14.60
N LEU A 108 2.35 2.93 -15.37
CA LEU A 108 2.29 1.70 -16.17
C LEU A 108 3.46 1.59 -17.16
N ALA A 109 3.94 2.72 -17.68
CA ALA A 109 5.06 2.76 -18.62
C ALA A 109 6.41 2.32 -18.01
N ASP A 110 6.53 2.41 -16.68
CA ASP A 110 7.73 1.98 -15.95
C ASP A 110 7.74 0.47 -15.67
N LEU A 111 6.63 -0.22 -15.93
CA LEU A 111 6.47 -1.65 -15.69
C LEU A 111 6.67 -2.45 -16.99
N THR A 112 7.35 -3.59 -16.86
CA THR A 112 7.49 -4.57 -17.94
C THR A 112 7.14 -5.96 -17.41
N SER A 113 6.62 -6.85 -18.25
CA SER A 113 6.28 -8.22 -17.83
C SER A 113 7.48 -9.01 -17.29
N GLN A 114 8.71 -8.62 -17.64
CA GLN A 114 9.92 -9.23 -17.09
C GLN A 114 10.16 -8.88 -15.62
N TYR A 115 9.92 -7.61 -15.22
CA TYR A 115 10.16 -7.12 -13.84
C TYR A 115 8.88 -7.03 -13.01
N PHE A 116 7.74 -7.23 -13.64
CA PHE A 116 6.43 -7.25 -13.00
C PHE A 116 5.62 -8.47 -13.48
N PRO A 117 6.15 -9.70 -13.34
CA PRO A 117 5.52 -10.90 -13.93
C PRO A 117 4.20 -11.27 -13.26
N TRP A 118 3.94 -10.86 -12.02
CA TRP A 118 2.74 -11.19 -11.27
C TRP A 118 2.19 -9.97 -10.53
N GLY A 119 1.19 -9.34 -11.12
CA GLY A 119 0.54 -8.16 -10.55
C GLY A 119 -0.78 -8.45 -9.87
N VAL A 120 -1.17 -7.56 -8.95
CA VAL A 120 -2.50 -7.49 -8.36
C VAL A 120 -3.15 -6.19 -8.78
N ALA A 121 -4.38 -6.23 -9.30
CA ALA A 121 -5.14 -5.05 -9.69
C ALA A 121 -6.46 -4.98 -8.92
N LEU A 122 -6.76 -3.82 -8.33
CA LEU A 122 -7.98 -3.57 -7.56
C LEU A 122 -8.83 -2.50 -8.25
N VAL A 123 -10.09 -2.82 -8.51
CA VAL A 123 -11.04 -1.86 -9.09
C VAL A 123 -11.68 -1.04 -7.99
N ALA A 124 -11.39 0.25 -7.99
CA ALA A 124 -11.99 1.26 -7.10
C ALA A 124 -12.12 0.84 -5.63
N PRO A 125 -11.08 0.28 -4.97
CA PRO A 125 -11.15 -0.05 -3.55
C PRO A 125 -11.44 1.20 -2.72
N GLN A 126 -12.33 1.07 -1.71
CA GLN A 126 -12.78 2.20 -0.91
C GLN A 126 -12.17 2.22 0.49
N ASP A 127 -11.77 1.07 1.03
CA ASP A 127 -11.18 0.97 2.37
C ASP A 127 -9.64 0.97 2.29
N PRO A 128 -8.97 1.98 2.88
CA PRO A 128 -7.51 2.03 2.94
C PRO A 128 -6.89 0.87 3.73
N GLY A 129 -7.61 0.30 4.71
CA GLY A 129 -7.19 -0.87 5.46
C GLY A 129 -7.07 -2.10 4.57
N ASN A 130 -8.02 -2.31 3.65
CA ASN A 130 -7.96 -3.40 2.67
C ASN A 130 -6.75 -3.24 1.75
N VAL A 131 -6.50 -2.03 1.24
CA VAL A 131 -5.34 -1.75 0.37
C VAL A 131 -4.03 -2.09 1.09
N GLY A 132 -3.86 -1.64 2.33
CA GLY A 132 -2.68 -1.94 3.12
C GLY A 132 -2.51 -3.44 3.42
N ALA A 133 -3.59 -4.13 3.79
CA ALA A 133 -3.57 -5.57 4.05
C ALA A 133 -3.24 -6.39 2.78
N ILE A 134 -3.73 -5.95 1.62
CA ILE A 134 -3.41 -6.59 0.33
C ILE A 134 -1.94 -6.37 -0.03
N LEU A 135 -1.37 -5.17 0.19
CA LEU A 135 0.06 -4.92 0.02
C LEU A 135 0.92 -5.86 0.88
N ARG A 136 0.52 -6.08 2.13
CA ARG A 136 1.18 -7.05 3.01
C ARG A 136 1.06 -8.48 2.48
N THR A 137 -0.06 -8.84 1.88
CA THR A 137 -0.23 -10.16 1.25
C THR A 137 0.62 -10.29 0.00
N ILE A 138 0.71 -9.24 -0.84
CA ILE A 138 1.59 -9.15 -2.01
C ILE A 138 3.04 -9.46 -1.61
N ASP A 139 3.51 -8.83 -0.55
CA ASP A 139 4.83 -9.09 0.04
C ASP A 139 4.99 -10.55 0.47
N ALA A 140 4.03 -11.07 1.22
CA ALA A 140 4.08 -12.44 1.74
C ALA A 140 4.12 -13.52 0.67
N VAL A 141 3.48 -13.31 -0.48
CA VAL A 141 3.43 -14.29 -1.59
C VAL A 141 4.46 -14.00 -2.68
N GLY A 142 5.20 -12.89 -2.61
CA GLY A 142 6.19 -12.51 -3.61
C GLY A 142 5.59 -11.99 -4.92
N ALA A 143 4.35 -11.47 -4.91
CA ALA A 143 3.79 -10.79 -6.06
C ALA A 143 4.52 -9.46 -6.34
N SER A 144 4.49 -8.98 -7.59
CA SER A 144 5.36 -7.89 -8.05
C SER A 144 4.94 -6.49 -7.59
N GLY A 145 3.65 -6.31 -7.24
CA GLY A 145 3.12 -5.02 -6.79
C GLY A 145 1.63 -4.85 -7.05
N LEU A 146 1.16 -3.62 -6.87
CA LEU A 146 -0.28 -3.28 -6.83
C LEU A 146 -0.64 -2.22 -7.87
N ILE A 147 -1.71 -2.47 -8.62
CA ILE A 147 -2.35 -1.48 -9.47
C ILE A 147 -3.69 -1.08 -8.85
N LEU A 148 -3.89 0.20 -8.62
CA LEU A 148 -5.13 0.79 -8.14
C LEU A 148 -5.86 1.43 -9.32
N LEU A 149 -7.04 0.91 -9.64
CA LEU A 149 -7.81 1.31 -10.81
C LEU A 149 -8.95 2.24 -10.45
N ASP A 150 -9.19 3.22 -11.32
CA ASP A 150 -10.30 4.18 -11.22
C ASP A 150 -10.31 4.99 -9.91
N SER A 151 -11.50 5.21 -9.32
CA SER A 151 -11.70 6.05 -8.13
C SER A 151 -11.22 5.36 -6.84
N SER A 152 -10.01 4.90 -6.81
CA SER A 152 -9.40 4.21 -5.66
C SER A 152 -9.13 5.14 -4.47
N VAL A 153 -9.18 4.56 -3.28
CA VAL A 153 -8.71 5.22 -2.06
C VAL A 153 -7.21 5.52 -2.17
N ASP A 154 -6.76 6.52 -1.41
CA ASP A 154 -5.35 6.89 -1.37
C ASP A 154 -4.52 5.81 -0.64
N PRO A 155 -3.54 5.16 -1.32
CA PRO A 155 -2.70 4.14 -0.70
C PRO A 155 -1.77 4.69 0.39
N TYR A 156 -1.55 6.01 0.41
CA TYR A 156 -0.75 6.70 1.42
C TYR A 156 -1.59 7.26 2.58
N HIS A 157 -2.87 6.85 2.66
CA HIS A 157 -3.68 7.12 3.85
C HIS A 157 -3.04 6.46 5.08
N PRO A 158 -2.98 7.11 6.26
CA PRO A 158 -2.31 6.55 7.44
C PRO A 158 -2.76 5.13 7.80
N THR A 159 -4.04 4.82 7.60
CA THR A 159 -4.58 3.47 7.81
C THR A 159 -3.96 2.45 6.85
N ALA A 160 -3.80 2.79 5.57
CA ALA A 160 -3.17 1.90 4.58
C ALA A 160 -1.68 1.70 4.89
N VAL A 161 -0.98 2.79 5.23
CA VAL A 161 0.45 2.74 5.63
C VAL A 161 0.64 1.80 6.82
N ARG A 162 -0.20 1.93 7.87
CA ARG A 162 -0.14 1.03 9.03
C ARG A 162 -0.46 -0.42 8.67
N ALA A 163 -1.52 -0.65 7.91
CA ALA A 163 -1.96 -2.00 7.56
C ALA A 163 -0.97 -2.73 6.65
N SER A 164 -0.16 -2.01 5.88
CA SER A 164 0.85 -2.58 4.99
C SER A 164 2.05 -3.19 5.73
N LEU A 165 2.24 -2.86 7.02
CA LEU A 165 3.40 -3.29 7.80
C LEU A 165 4.75 -3.10 7.08
N GLY A 166 4.92 -1.96 6.38
CA GLY A 166 6.16 -1.62 5.68
C GLY A 166 6.21 -2.04 4.22
N SER A 167 5.37 -2.98 3.75
CA SER A 167 5.37 -3.42 2.34
C SER A 167 5.16 -2.29 1.34
N ILE A 168 4.52 -1.18 1.76
CA ILE A 168 4.36 0.04 0.96
C ILE A 168 5.69 0.65 0.47
N PHE A 169 6.79 0.39 1.13
CA PHE A 169 8.12 0.89 0.76
C PHE A 169 8.85 -0.02 -0.23
N TRP A 170 8.49 -1.30 -0.26
CA TRP A 170 9.16 -2.32 -1.07
C TRP A 170 8.53 -2.49 -2.44
N TYR A 171 7.20 -2.40 -2.55
CA TYR A 171 6.46 -2.74 -3.76
C TYR A 171 5.96 -1.50 -4.50
N PRO A 172 5.99 -1.48 -5.84
CA PRO A 172 5.40 -0.41 -6.63
C PRO A 172 3.88 -0.41 -6.49
N ILE A 173 3.33 0.80 -6.35
CA ILE A 173 1.89 1.06 -6.39
C ILE A 173 1.64 2.01 -7.54
N VAL A 174 0.87 1.57 -8.53
CA VAL A 174 0.49 2.36 -9.70
C VAL A 174 -1.00 2.71 -9.62
N SER A 175 -1.35 3.95 -9.95
CA SER A 175 -2.73 4.36 -10.14
C SER A 175 -2.98 4.64 -11.62
N ALA A 176 -4.05 4.05 -12.17
CA ALA A 176 -4.45 4.23 -13.56
C ALA A 176 -5.98 4.10 -13.68
N SER A 177 -6.56 4.49 -14.81
CA SER A 177 -7.92 4.07 -15.14
C SER A 177 -7.92 2.58 -15.56
N PHE A 178 -9.06 1.91 -15.40
CA PHE A 178 -9.23 0.54 -15.86
C PHE A 178 -8.93 0.40 -17.36
N SER A 179 -9.38 1.36 -18.15
CA SER A 179 -9.17 1.36 -19.60
C SER A 179 -7.67 1.48 -19.97
N GLU A 180 -6.93 2.39 -19.33
CA GLU A 180 -5.48 2.54 -19.57
C GLU A 180 -4.73 1.27 -19.18
N TRP A 181 -5.06 0.69 -18.03
CA TRP A 181 -4.44 -0.56 -17.57
C TRP A 181 -4.72 -1.73 -18.51
N ALA A 182 -5.98 -1.93 -18.95
CA ALA A 182 -6.34 -3.02 -19.85
C ALA A 182 -5.66 -2.89 -21.21
N GLN A 183 -5.57 -1.65 -21.75
CA GLN A 183 -4.87 -1.36 -23.01
C GLN A 183 -3.35 -1.57 -22.90
N TRP A 184 -2.80 -1.39 -21.70
CA TRP A 184 -1.40 -1.64 -21.44
C TRP A 184 -1.11 -3.14 -21.20
N ALA A 185 -1.92 -3.84 -20.37
CA ALA A 185 -1.64 -5.21 -19.93
C ALA A 185 -1.78 -6.24 -21.07
N LYS A 186 -2.85 -6.15 -21.89
CA LYS A 186 -3.13 -7.12 -22.93
C LYS A 186 -2.04 -7.23 -23.99
N PRO A 187 -1.52 -6.14 -24.59
CA PRO A 187 -0.43 -6.23 -25.57
C PRO A 187 0.89 -6.76 -24.99
N GLN A 188 1.07 -6.70 -23.67
CA GLN A 188 2.25 -7.25 -23.00
C GLN A 188 2.12 -8.73 -22.63
N GLY A 189 1.02 -9.37 -23.01
CA GLY A 189 0.80 -10.79 -22.86
C GLY A 189 0.34 -11.22 -21.46
N TYR A 190 -0.11 -10.28 -20.61
CA TYR A 190 -0.63 -10.66 -19.29
C TYR A 190 -1.91 -11.49 -19.42
N TYR A 191 -1.93 -12.63 -18.73
CA TYR A 191 -3.14 -13.40 -18.48
C TYR A 191 -3.88 -12.82 -17.26
N ILE A 192 -5.17 -12.50 -17.40
CA ILE A 192 -5.94 -11.80 -16.37
C ILE A 192 -6.94 -12.76 -15.73
N TYR A 193 -6.70 -13.09 -14.47
CA TYR A 193 -7.60 -13.85 -13.62
C TYR A 193 -8.50 -12.89 -12.83
N GLY A 194 -9.76 -12.75 -13.24
CA GLY A 194 -10.74 -11.92 -12.54
C GLY A 194 -11.46 -12.70 -11.44
N THR A 195 -11.69 -12.08 -10.28
CA THR A 195 -12.48 -12.67 -9.22
C THR A 195 -13.95 -12.28 -9.33
N SER A 196 -14.86 -13.25 -9.31
CA SER A 196 -16.29 -12.99 -9.37
C SER A 196 -17.07 -14.10 -8.66
N SER A 197 -18.12 -13.74 -7.90
CA SER A 197 -19.06 -14.72 -7.35
C SER A 197 -19.79 -15.54 -8.43
N LYS A 198 -19.85 -15.00 -9.65
CA LYS A 198 -20.44 -15.64 -10.84
C LYS A 198 -19.38 -16.32 -11.72
N GLY A 199 -18.15 -16.43 -11.26
CA GLY A 199 -17.06 -17.09 -11.99
C GLY A 199 -17.41 -18.53 -12.35
N SER A 200 -17.02 -18.95 -13.56
CA SER A 200 -17.30 -20.29 -14.08
C SER A 200 -16.43 -21.36 -13.45
N VAL A 201 -15.25 -21.00 -12.95
CA VAL A 201 -14.24 -21.92 -12.43
C VAL A 201 -14.02 -21.68 -10.94
N ASP A 202 -14.02 -22.74 -10.15
CA ASP A 202 -13.61 -22.67 -8.74
C ASP A 202 -12.10 -22.41 -8.69
N TYR A 203 -11.64 -21.51 -7.79
CA TYR A 203 -10.22 -21.18 -7.68
C TYR A 203 -9.32 -22.41 -7.44
N LYS A 204 -9.90 -23.50 -6.90
CA LYS A 204 -9.20 -24.77 -6.66
C LYS A 204 -9.04 -25.64 -7.92
N GLU A 205 -9.83 -25.36 -8.95
CA GLU A 205 -9.81 -26.12 -10.22
C GLU A 205 -8.74 -25.61 -11.20
N ILE A 206 -8.14 -24.44 -10.92
CA ILE A 206 -6.99 -23.97 -11.69
C ILE A 206 -5.79 -24.86 -11.36
N SER A 207 -5.29 -25.57 -12.34
CA SER A 207 -4.15 -26.47 -12.17
C SER A 207 -2.81 -25.76 -12.13
N ALA A 208 -2.67 -24.68 -12.94
CA ALA A 208 -1.46 -23.85 -13.02
C ALA A 208 -1.83 -22.40 -13.35
N TYR A 209 -1.05 -21.46 -12.87
CA TYR A 209 -1.15 -20.04 -13.19
C TYR A 209 0.06 -19.63 -14.05
N GLU A 210 -0.20 -19.20 -15.27
CA GLU A 210 0.82 -18.84 -16.25
C GLU A 210 1.24 -17.38 -16.08
N GLN A 211 2.55 -17.12 -16.03
CA GLN A 211 3.11 -15.77 -16.06
C GLN A 211 3.38 -15.29 -17.51
N PRO A 212 3.30 -13.96 -17.79
CA PRO A 212 2.96 -12.89 -16.84
C PRO A 212 1.45 -12.84 -16.56
N LEU A 213 1.07 -12.56 -15.31
CA LEU A 213 -0.34 -12.56 -14.91
C LEU A 213 -0.76 -11.38 -14.05
N PHE A 214 -2.08 -11.12 -14.06
CA PHE A 214 -2.75 -10.27 -13.09
C PHE A 214 -3.87 -11.02 -12.38
N VAL A 215 -3.96 -10.83 -11.07
CA VAL A 215 -5.18 -11.10 -10.31
C VAL A 215 -5.97 -9.80 -10.22
N LEU A 216 -7.15 -9.75 -10.86
CA LEU A 216 -8.04 -8.61 -10.85
C LEU A 216 -9.17 -8.84 -9.85
N LEU A 217 -9.26 -7.95 -8.84
CA LEU A 217 -10.35 -7.95 -7.87
C LEU A 217 -11.28 -6.76 -8.11
N GLY A 218 -12.58 -7.03 -8.12
CA GLY A 218 -13.61 -6.01 -8.28
C GLY A 218 -13.82 -5.17 -7.01
N SER A 219 -14.66 -4.14 -7.13
CA SER A 219 -15.03 -3.29 -5.99
C SER A 219 -15.76 -4.09 -4.91
N GLU A 220 -15.69 -3.61 -3.65
CA GLU A 220 -16.32 -4.27 -2.50
C GLU A 220 -17.85 -4.38 -2.62
N ARG A 221 -18.48 -3.47 -3.35
CA ARG A 221 -19.95 -3.41 -3.46
C ARG A 221 -20.49 -4.17 -4.67
N GLU A 222 -19.88 -3.97 -5.83
CA GLU A 222 -20.45 -4.40 -7.12
C GLU A 222 -19.66 -5.54 -7.76
N GLY A 223 -18.44 -5.81 -7.27
CA GLY A 223 -17.52 -6.74 -7.91
C GLY A 223 -16.97 -6.17 -9.22
N LEU A 224 -16.78 -7.02 -10.22
CA LEU A 224 -16.39 -6.64 -11.57
C LEU A 224 -17.64 -6.32 -12.41
N SER A 225 -17.64 -5.19 -13.14
CA SER A 225 -18.65 -4.91 -14.15
C SER A 225 -18.59 -5.89 -15.31
N PRO A 226 -19.65 -6.00 -16.15
CA PRO A 226 -19.60 -6.84 -17.34
C PRO A 226 -18.43 -6.51 -18.27
N GLU A 227 -18.09 -5.23 -18.44
CA GLU A 227 -16.98 -4.78 -19.26
C GLU A 227 -15.63 -5.18 -18.65
N GLN A 228 -15.49 -5.07 -17.34
CA GLN A 228 -14.29 -5.50 -16.61
C GLN A 228 -14.12 -7.01 -16.64
N ALA A 229 -15.21 -7.76 -16.48
CA ALA A 229 -15.22 -9.21 -16.60
C ALA A 229 -14.86 -9.69 -18.00
N ALA A 230 -15.26 -8.97 -19.05
CA ALA A 230 -14.95 -9.30 -20.43
C ALA A 230 -13.46 -9.15 -20.79
N VAL A 231 -12.69 -8.38 -20.02
CA VAL A 231 -11.23 -8.25 -20.20
C VAL A 231 -10.48 -9.43 -19.58
N CYS A 232 -11.09 -10.15 -18.63
CA CYS A 232 -10.47 -11.31 -17.97
C CYS A 232 -10.40 -12.51 -18.94
N ASP A 233 -9.27 -13.20 -18.92
CA ASP A 233 -9.11 -14.46 -19.66
C ASP A 233 -9.81 -15.59 -18.91
N GLN A 234 -9.83 -15.54 -17.57
CA GLN A 234 -10.53 -16.48 -16.72
C GLN A 234 -11.22 -15.76 -15.55
N LEU A 235 -12.50 -16.08 -15.33
CA LEU A 235 -13.22 -15.67 -14.13
C LEU A 235 -13.22 -16.79 -13.11
N ILE A 236 -12.59 -16.56 -11.96
CA ILE A 236 -12.52 -17.50 -10.86
C ILE A 236 -13.46 -17.11 -9.72
N ARG A 237 -14.01 -18.10 -9.04
CA ARG A 237 -14.87 -17.88 -7.87
C ARG A 237 -14.29 -18.50 -6.61
N LEU A 238 -14.59 -17.87 -5.48
CA LEU A 238 -14.45 -18.42 -4.15
C LEU A 238 -15.83 -18.98 -3.73
N PRO A 239 -15.98 -20.30 -3.51
CA PRO A 239 -17.28 -20.86 -3.18
C PRO A 239 -17.75 -20.44 -1.79
N MET A 240 -18.95 -19.90 -1.71
CA MET A 240 -19.60 -19.52 -0.47
C MET A 240 -20.60 -20.63 -0.07
N ARG A 241 -20.41 -21.26 1.09
CA ARG A 241 -21.25 -22.39 1.55
C ARG A 241 -22.21 -22.00 2.69
N GLY A 242 -22.08 -20.80 3.22
CA GLY A 242 -22.92 -20.24 4.29
C GLY A 242 -23.86 -19.17 3.77
N HIS A 243 -24.30 -18.27 4.66
CA HIS A 243 -25.22 -17.19 4.36
C HIS A 243 -24.54 -15.92 3.83
N ALA A 244 -23.21 -15.81 3.98
CA ALA A 244 -22.47 -14.66 3.48
C ALA A 244 -22.46 -14.67 1.94
N SER A 245 -22.74 -13.51 1.32
CA SER A 245 -22.73 -13.35 -0.13
C SER A 245 -21.35 -13.07 -0.70
N SER A 246 -20.41 -12.61 0.12
CA SER A 246 -19.03 -12.24 -0.27
C SER A 246 -18.09 -12.28 0.93
N LEU A 247 -16.79 -12.24 0.67
CA LEU A 247 -15.73 -12.02 1.65
C LEU A 247 -15.30 -10.55 1.64
N ASN A 248 -14.68 -10.11 2.72
CA ASN A 248 -13.90 -8.87 2.73
C ASN A 248 -12.86 -8.94 1.61
N LEU A 249 -12.59 -7.79 0.96
CA LEU A 249 -11.69 -7.71 -0.20
C LEU A 249 -10.28 -8.24 0.09
N ALA A 250 -9.70 -7.88 1.24
CA ALA A 250 -8.36 -8.33 1.61
C ALA A 250 -8.33 -9.84 1.94
N VAL A 251 -9.41 -10.37 2.53
CA VAL A 251 -9.55 -11.82 2.78
C VAL A 251 -9.65 -12.58 1.46
N ALA A 252 -10.50 -12.12 0.53
CA ALA A 252 -10.62 -12.73 -0.80
C ALA A 252 -9.29 -12.70 -1.55
N ALA A 253 -8.60 -11.55 -1.54
CA ALA A 253 -7.27 -11.40 -2.13
C ALA A 253 -6.28 -12.40 -1.52
N GLY A 254 -6.23 -12.51 -0.19
CA GLY A 254 -5.34 -13.46 0.50
C GLY A 254 -5.55 -14.90 0.04
N VAL A 255 -6.80 -15.37 -0.03
CA VAL A 255 -7.13 -16.74 -0.46
C VAL A 255 -6.68 -16.98 -1.90
N VAL A 256 -6.97 -16.03 -2.82
CA VAL A 256 -6.62 -16.17 -4.23
C VAL A 256 -5.11 -16.09 -4.45
N LEU A 257 -4.42 -15.13 -3.82
CA LEU A 257 -2.98 -14.94 -3.98
C LEU A 257 -2.18 -16.15 -3.48
N TYR A 258 -2.59 -16.77 -2.36
CA TYR A 258 -1.95 -18.01 -1.91
C TYR A 258 -2.27 -19.21 -2.83
N ALA A 259 -3.47 -19.27 -3.43
CA ALA A 259 -3.77 -20.30 -4.42
C ALA A 259 -2.94 -20.13 -5.71
N VAL A 260 -2.66 -18.86 -6.09
CA VAL A 260 -1.72 -18.56 -7.19
C VAL A 260 -0.32 -19.03 -6.82
N LEU A 261 0.20 -18.64 -5.64
CA LEU A 261 1.55 -19.02 -5.17
C LEU A 261 1.76 -20.55 -5.18
N GLU A 262 0.75 -21.33 -4.76
CA GLU A 262 0.84 -22.79 -4.72
C GLU A 262 0.95 -23.46 -6.11
N ARG A 263 0.51 -22.76 -7.17
CA ARG A 263 0.37 -23.30 -8.52
C ARG A 263 1.00 -22.41 -9.60
N LEU A 264 1.88 -21.52 -9.18
CA LEU A 264 2.63 -20.64 -10.09
C LEU A 264 3.70 -21.45 -10.81
N GLU A 265 3.75 -21.39 -12.13
CA GLU A 265 4.75 -21.97 -13.01
C GLU A 265 5.77 -20.93 -13.48
#